data_d11443d95eab0d735cea6d851a6c2919
#
_entry.id   d11443d95eab0d735cea6d851a6c2919
#
_cell.length_a   1.000
_cell.length_b   1.000
_cell.length_c   1.000
_cell.angle_alpha   90.00
_cell.angle_beta   90.00
_cell.angle_gamma   90.00
#
_symmetry.space_group_name_H-M   'P 1'
#
loop_
_entity.id
_entity.type
_entity.pdbx_description
1 polymer ?
#
loop_
_entity_poly.entity_id
_entity_poly.type
_entity_poly.pdbx_seq_one_letter_code
_entity_poly.pdbx_strand_id
1 'polypeptide(L)'
;MTISAAAVATTSGSSGEEENTGGVTSTITNDATLLPKPIFVLSDCTGESAANTCRAALGQFEESMSISAPTNLYIFRFLSEGSDVYKIVQQAAEDDALVVYTLSDPSMATAVKTACKLYGGVKSVNLWGPLLESMEEHLAMNRTGVPMISRAAGHSTSESLSNDYFRMIEAVEFTRLMDDGARPNMWKDADILILGVSRTGKTPLSIYLGQRGYKVANLPLVPRDGQLMVPKYINDVDPKRVFGLLISGDVLHSIRTNRLDSIGVKREDKSAMEYGAMRQVTQELSLAKALYAQHPDWTVLDVTHKGVEETAARIMKIIYEDENANNYAVMKAT
;
A
#
# COMPACT_ATOMS: atom_id res chain seq x y z
N MET A 1 -36.51 1.31 -40.35
CA MET A 1 -37.51 2.36 -40.47
C MET A 1 -37.02 3.58 -39.77
N THR A 2 -36.64 4.52 -40.57
CA THR A 2 -36.12 5.85 -40.27
C THR A 2 -37.29 6.78 -39.99
N ILE A 3 -37.24 7.62 -38.98
CA ILE A 3 -37.92 8.92 -39.00
C ILE A 3 -37.06 9.97 -38.33
N SER A 4 -36.62 10.89 -39.15
CA SER A 4 -36.10 12.23 -38.91
C SER A 4 -37.25 13.21 -38.77
N ALA A 5 -37.07 14.31 -38.02
CA ALA A 5 -37.61 15.65 -38.32
C ALA A 5 -37.21 16.58 -37.19
N ALA A 6 -36.37 17.51 -37.38
CA ALA A 6 -36.51 18.79 -38.10
C ALA A 6 -37.03 19.93 -37.20
N ALA A 7 -36.18 20.92 -37.06
CA ALA A 7 -36.36 22.19 -36.39
C ALA A 7 -37.36 23.11 -37.12
N VAL A 8 -38.06 23.96 -36.33
CA VAL A 8 -38.58 25.23 -36.84
C VAL A 8 -38.35 26.31 -35.78
N ALA A 9 -37.64 27.32 -36.18
CA ALA A 9 -37.52 28.60 -35.50
C ALA A 9 -38.63 29.56 -35.99
N THR A 10 -39.23 30.31 -35.06
CA THR A 10 -39.86 31.58 -35.42
C THR A 10 -39.66 32.60 -34.30
N THR A 11 -39.21 33.74 -34.72
CA THR A 11 -38.99 35.00 -34.02
C THR A 11 -40.27 35.76 -33.74
N SER A 12 -40.29 36.47 -32.62
CA SER A 12 -40.64 37.90 -32.43
C SER A 12 -41.30 38.18 -31.10
N GLY A 13 -40.69 39.00 -30.27
CA GLY A 13 -41.16 40.35 -30.04
C GLY A 13 -41.54 40.64 -28.58
N SER A 14 -40.66 41.38 -27.91
CA SER A 14 -40.85 42.54 -27.02
C SER A 14 -41.60 42.39 -25.67
N SER A 15 -40.93 43.04 -24.72
CA SER A 15 -41.40 43.76 -23.50
C SER A 15 -41.36 42.98 -22.19
N GLY A 16 -40.32 43.19 -21.42
CA GLY A 16 -40.24 43.98 -20.18
C GLY A 16 -40.91 43.33 -18.97
N GLU A 17 -40.05 42.74 -18.15
CA GLU A 17 -40.14 42.97 -16.68
C GLU A 17 -38.88 42.38 -16.03
N GLU A 18 -38.21 43.23 -15.24
CA GLU A 18 -37.05 42.89 -14.45
C GLU A 18 -37.49 41.98 -13.28
N GLU A 19 -37.02 40.76 -13.22
CA GLU A 19 -37.00 40.02 -11.99
C GLU A 19 -35.54 39.71 -11.61
N ASN A 20 -35.16 40.35 -10.53
CA ASN A 20 -33.90 40.29 -9.82
C ASN A 20 -33.69 38.90 -9.19
N THR A 21 -33.04 37.98 -9.90
CA THR A 21 -32.49 36.77 -9.31
C THR A 21 -31.02 37.01 -9.02
N GLY A 22 -30.73 37.34 -7.76
CA GLY A 22 -29.39 37.41 -7.20
C GLY A 22 -28.62 36.11 -7.38
N GLY A 23 -27.94 35.99 -8.48
CA GLY A 23 -26.86 35.02 -8.67
C GLY A 23 -25.72 35.37 -7.72
N VAL A 24 -25.56 34.58 -6.67
CA VAL A 24 -24.37 34.62 -5.84
C VAL A 24 -23.23 34.04 -6.70
N THR A 25 -22.61 34.89 -7.47
CA THR A 25 -21.27 34.67 -8.03
C THR A 25 -20.32 34.81 -6.85
N SER A 26 -19.99 33.69 -6.20
CA SER A 26 -18.87 33.65 -5.29
C SER A 26 -17.60 33.88 -6.13
N THR A 27 -17.17 35.10 -6.18
CA THR A 27 -15.83 35.46 -6.60
C THR A 27 -14.86 34.76 -5.64
N ILE A 28 -14.26 33.65 -6.10
CA ILE A 28 -13.13 33.06 -5.44
C ILE A 28 -11.98 34.08 -5.59
N THR A 29 -11.76 34.87 -4.57
CA THR A 29 -10.57 35.71 -4.46
C THR A 29 -9.36 34.78 -4.29
N ASN A 30 -8.58 34.63 -5.36
CA ASN A 30 -7.26 34.07 -5.33
C ASN A 30 -6.33 35.02 -4.58
N ASP A 31 -6.20 34.83 -3.26
CA ASP A 31 -5.00 35.22 -2.53
C ASP A 31 -5.05 34.68 -1.08
N ALA A 32 -4.78 33.42 -0.92
CA ALA A 32 -4.19 32.83 0.27
C ALA A 32 -3.48 31.56 -0.22
N THR A 33 -2.25 31.36 0.14
CA THR A 33 -1.55 30.08 0.03
C THR A 33 -2.37 29.03 0.77
N LEU A 34 -3.30 28.41 0.05
CA LEU A 34 -4.15 27.35 0.58
C LEU A 34 -3.24 26.18 0.94
N LEU A 35 -2.93 26.02 2.23
CA LEU A 35 -2.33 24.81 2.73
C LEU A 35 -3.25 23.66 2.33
N PRO A 36 -2.70 22.55 1.80
CA PRO A 36 -3.52 21.42 1.38
C PRO A 36 -4.24 20.86 2.60
N LYS A 37 -5.57 20.91 2.55
CA LYS A 37 -6.41 20.35 3.62
C LYS A 37 -6.30 18.83 3.59
N PRO A 38 -6.03 18.17 4.72
CA PRO A 38 -5.90 16.72 4.76
C PRO A 38 -7.23 16.01 4.56
N ILE A 39 -7.15 14.75 4.08
CA ILE A 39 -8.30 13.85 4.00
C ILE A 39 -8.04 12.67 4.93
N PHE A 40 -8.98 12.45 5.86
CA PHE A 40 -8.95 11.35 6.80
C PHE A 40 -9.88 10.24 6.31
N VAL A 41 -9.32 9.08 5.99
CA VAL A 41 -10.06 7.90 5.56
C VAL A 41 -10.22 6.95 6.73
N LEU A 42 -11.46 6.69 7.13
CA LEU A 42 -11.81 5.79 8.22
C LEU A 42 -12.40 4.49 7.65
N SER A 43 -11.89 3.35 8.08
CA SER A 43 -12.37 2.04 7.64
C SER A 43 -12.31 1.00 8.74
N ASP A 44 -13.29 0.11 8.77
CA ASP A 44 -13.29 -1.11 9.59
C ASP A 44 -12.50 -2.27 8.97
N CYS A 45 -11.90 -2.02 7.81
CA CYS A 45 -11.00 -2.92 7.08
C CYS A 45 -9.71 -2.18 6.69
N THR A 46 -9.10 -2.54 5.56
CA THR A 46 -7.82 -1.95 5.10
C THR A 46 -7.92 -0.48 4.67
N GLY A 47 -9.10 0.00 4.31
CA GLY A 47 -9.33 1.36 3.81
C GLY A 47 -8.82 1.63 2.39
N GLU A 48 -8.24 0.63 1.71
CA GLU A 48 -7.65 0.81 0.37
C GLU A 48 -8.68 1.25 -0.68
N SER A 49 -9.88 0.67 -0.67
CA SER A 49 -10.93 1.06 -1.62
C SER A 49 -11.30 2.53 -1.49
N ALA A 50 -11.47 3.00 -0.25
CA ALA A 50 -11.77 4.40 0.02
C ALA A 50 -10.59 5.31 -0.36
N ALA A 51 -9.37 4.91 -0.01
CA ALA A 51 -8.17 5.67 -0.37
C ALA A 51 -7.98 5.79 -1.89
N ASN A 52 -8.20 4.72 -2.64
CA ASN A 52 -8.12 4.74 -4.10
C ASN A 52 -9.22 5.61 -4.72
N THR A 53 -10.43 5.57 -4.17
CA THR A 53 -11.52 6.46 -4.59
C THR A 53 -11.18 7.91 -4.33
N CYS A 54 -10.61 8.25 -3.17
CA CYS A 54 -10.16 9.60 -2.86
C CYS A 54 -9.04 10.06 -3.81
N ARG A 55 -8.05 9.21 -4.11
CA ARG A 55 -6.98 9.54 -5.06
C ARG A 55 -7.53 9.79 -6.47
N ALA A 56 -8.44 8.94 -6.94
CA ALA A 56 -9.09 9.12 -8.24
C ALA A 56 -9.91 10.43 -8.30
N ALA A 57 -10.62 10.76 -7.22
CA ALA A 57 -11.37 12.01 -7.11
C ALA A 57 -10.44 13.24 -7.09
N LEU A 58 -9.30 13.18 -6.38
CA LEU A 58 -8.30 14.25 -6.34
C LEU A 58 -7.74 14.55 -7.72
N GLY A 59 -7.58 13.56 -8.59
CA GLY A 59 -7.16 13.75 -9.99
C GLY A 59 -8.06 14.70 -10.80
N GLN A 60 -9.31 14.91 -10.39
CA GLN A 60 -10.20 15.89 -11.03
C GLN A 60 -9.88 17.36 -10.67
N PHE A 61 -9.01 17.55 -9.70
CA PHE A 61 -8.62 18.89 -9.20
C PHE A 61 -7.16 19.22 -9.51
N GLU A 62 -6.42 18.35 -10.20
CA GLU A 62 -4.98 18.52 -10.48
C GLU A 62 -4.66 19.81 -11.24
N GLU A 63 -5.52 20.22 -12.20
CA GLU A 63 -5.33 21.47 -12.94
C GLU A 63 -5.52 22.73 -12.06
N SER A 64 -6.29 22.61 -10.97
CA SER A 64 -6.62 23.71 -10.07
C SER A 64 -5.74 23.72 -8.81
N MET A 65 -5.03 22.64 -8.54
CA MET A 65 -4.14 22.51 -7.39
C MET A 65 -2.74 23.00 -7.75
N SER A 66 -2.25 23.96 -6.98
CA SER A 66 -0.85 24.41 -7.10
C SER A 66 0.07 23.21 -6.90
N ILE A 67 1.04 23.03 -7.81
CA ILE A 67 2.06 21.97 -7.81
C ILE A 67 2.82 21.86 -6.48
N SER A 68 2.72 22.87 -5.62
CA SER A 68 3.51 23.01 -4.40
C SER A 68 2.93 22.32 -3.15
N ALA A 69 1.71 21.79 -3.19
CA ALA A 69 1.06 21.28 -1.97
C ALA A 69 0.14 20.08 -2.24
N PRO A 70 0.68 18.85 -2.28
CA PRO A 70 -0.14 17.63 -2.43
C PRO A 70 -1.02 17.46 -1.19
N THR A 71 -2.31 17.16 -1.41
CA THR A 71 -3.25 16.80 -0.35
C THR A 71 -2.78 15.55 0.37
N ASN A 72 -2.61 15.64 1.69
CA ASN A 72 -2.22 14.50 2.50
C ASN A 72 -3.42 13.61 2.80
N LEU A 73 -3.29 12.32 2.47
CA LEU A 73 -4.30 11.30 2.75
C LEU A 73 -3.85 10.45 3.94
N TYR A 74 -4.59 10.48 5.05
CA TYR A 74 -4.35 9.68 6.24
C TYR A 74 -5.38 8.57 6.31
N ILE A 75 -4.94 7.32 6.48
CA ILE A 75 -5.81 6.15 6.48
C ILE A 75 -5.82 5.52 7.87
N PHE A 76 -6.98 5.54 8.52
CA PHE A 76 -7.25 4.88 9.80
C PHE A 76 -7.96 3.57 9.52
N ARG A 77 -7.30 2.47 9.87
CA ARG A 77 -7.67 1.11 9.48
C ARG A 77 -8.16 0.32 10.66
N PHE A 78 -8.95 -0.73 10.37
CA PHE A 78 -9.37 -1.73 11.36
C PHE A 78 -10.08 -1.11 12.57
N LEU A 79 -10.86 -0.07 12.32
CA LEU A 79 -11.62 0.60 13.39
C LEU A 79 -12.73 -0.33 13.88
N SER A 80 -12.69 -0.66 15.17
CA SER A 80 -13.65 -1.54 15.84
C SER A 80 -14.38 -0.86 17.00
N GLU A 81 -13.87 0.27 17.47
CA GLU A 81 -14.43 0.97 18.62
C GLU A 81 -14.86 2.39 18.26
N GLY A 82 -16.06 2.77 18.73
CA GLY A 82 -16.58 4.11 18.55
C GLY A 82 -15.70 5.18 19.22
N SER A 83 -15.03 4.84 20.33
CA SER A 83 -14.10 5.74 21.05
C SER A 83 -12.98 6.26 20.16
N ASP A 84 -12.45 5.44 19.26
CA ASP A 84 -11.39 5.83 18.36
C ASP A 84 -11.90 6.73 17.24
N VAL A 85 -13.13 6.53 16.80
CA VAL A 85 -13.81 7.41 15.84
C VAL A 85 -13.87 8.84 16.39
N TYR A 86 -14.26 9.02 17.64
CA TYR A 86 -14.35 10.35 18.26
C TYR A 86 -13.00 11.06 18.32
N LYS A 87 -11.92 10.35 18.68
CA LYS A 87 -10.56 10.91 18.70
C LYS A 87 -10.09 11.35 17.32
N ILE A 88 -10.31 10.50 16.30
CA ILE A 88 -9.93 10.78 14.92
C ILE A 88 -10.70 11.97 14.37
N VAL A 89 -12.01 12.05 14.64
CA VAL A 89 -12.83 13.17 14.17
C VAL A 89 -12.51 14.47 14.90
N GLN A 90 -12.13 14.40 16.18
CA GLN A 90 -11.62 15.56 16.91
C GLN A 90 -10.33 16.09 16.24
N GLN A 91 -9.38 15.22 15.92
CA GLN A 91 -8.17 15.61 15.20
C GLN A 91 -8.51 16.17 13.80
N ALA A 92 -9.49 15.59 13.11
CA ALA A 92 -9.94 16.09 11.82
C ALA A 92 -10.52 17.53 11.91
N ALA A 93 -11.16 17.87 13.02
CA ALA A 93 -11.64 19.22 13.28
C ALA A 93 -10.50 20.22 13.50
N GLU A 94 -9.45 19.80 14.23
CA GLU A 94 -8.26 20.63 14.48
C GLU A 94 -7.46 20.87 13.19
N ASP A 95 -7.38 19.87 12.30
CA ASP A 95 -6.62 19.93 11.05
C ASP A 95 -7.45 20.46 9.86
N ASP A 96 -8.70 20.86 10.06
CA ASP A 96 -9.66 21.22 8.99
C ASP A 96 -9.76 20.16 7.89
N ALA A 97 -9.78 18.89 8.29
CA ALA A 97 -9.76 17.74 7.40
C ALA A 97 -11.15 17.35 6.89
N LEU A 98 -11.19 16.77 5.68
CA LEU A 98 -12.35 16.05 5.18
C LEU A 98 -12.32 14.61 5.72
N VAL A 99 -13.39 14.15 6.34
CA VAL A 99 -13.55 12.76 6.78
C VAL A 99 -14.27 11.94 5.71
N VAL A 100 -13.63 10.88 5.21
CA VAL A 100 -14.22 9.93 4.27
C VAL A 100 -14.25 8.57 4.92
N TYR A 101 -15.37 7.84 4.89
CA TYR A 101 -15.42 6.57 5.58
C TYR A 101 -16.15 5.47 4.82
N THR A 102 -15.69 4.23 5.08
CA THR A 102 -16.27 2.96 4.62
C THR A 102 -16.41 2.06 5.83
N LEU A 103 -17.58 2.06 6.45
CA LEU A 103 -17.88 1.30 7.66
C LEU A 103 -19.08 0.40 7.39
N SER A 104 -18.92 -0.90 7.67
CA SER A 104 -19.98 -1.89 7.48
C SER A 104 -21.04 -1.80 8.59
N ASP A 105 -20.60 -1.53 9.83
CA ASP A 105 -21.47 -1.40 10.99
C ASP A 105 -22.21 -0.04 10.98
N PRO A 106 -23.55 -0.04 10.94
CA PRO A 106 -24.34 1.17 11.03
C PRO A 106 -24.09 1.99 12.30
N SER A 107 -23.77 1.34 13.42
CA SER A 107 -23.48 2.00 14.69
C SER A 107 -22.22 2.85 14.60
N MET A 108 -21.17 2.32 13.98
CA MET A 108 -19.91 3.01 13.73
C MET A 108 -20.10 4.18 12.75
N ALA A 109 -20.88 3.98 11.68
CA ALA A 109 -21.22 5.05 10.75
C ALA A 109 -22.00 6.18 11.44
N THR A 110 -22.88 5.83 12.39
CA THR A 110 -23.60 6.80 13.22
C THR A 110 -22.69 7.53 14.17
N ALA A 111 -21.70 6.83 14.76
CA ALA A 111 -20.66 7.44 15.61
C ALA A 111 -19.87 8.51 14.85
N VAL A 112 -19.46 8.25 13.59
CA VAL A 112 -18.80 9.25 12.74
C VAL A 112 -19.68 10.48 12.54
N LYS A 113 -20.95 10.30 12.14
CA LYS A 113 -21.89 11.41 11.94
C LYS A 113 -22.10 12.24 13.22
N THR A 114 -22.19 11.57 14.36
CA THR A 114 -22.37 12.22 15.67
C THR A 114 -21.12 12.98 16.07
N ALA A 115 -19.95 12.38 15.94
CA ALA A 115 -18.68 13.03 16.23
C ALA A 115 -18.44 14.25 15.33
N CYS A 116 -18.70 14.15 14.01
CA CYS A 116 -18.59 15.29 13.10
C CYS A 116 -19.47 16.47 13.50
N LYS A 117 -20.70 16.20 13.97
CA LYS A 117 -21.59 17.26 14.50
C LYS A 117 -21.07 17.84 15.79
N LEU A 118 -20.55 17.02 16.70
CA LEU A 118 -20.05 17.43 18.02
C LEU A 118 -18.84 18.35 17.89
N TYR A 119 -17.92 18.05 16.97
CA TYR A 119 -16.67 18.80 16.79
C TYR A 119 -16.77 19.89 15.70
N GLY A 120 -17.84 20.65 15.67
CA GLY A 120 -17.96 21.86 14.85
C GLY A 120 -18.44 21.63 13.41
N GLY A 121 -19.04 20.48 13.11
CA GLY A 121 -19.58 20.23 11.77
C GLY A 121 -18.52 19.83 10.75
N VAL A 122 -17.57 19.00 11.16
CA VAL A 122 -16.55 18.43 10.26
C VAL A 122 -17.24 17.83 9.03
N LYS A 123 -16.75 18.20 7.83
CA LYS A 123 -17.28 17.66 6.58
C LYS A 123 -16.98 16.18 6.48
N SER A 124 -18.00 15.38 6.17
CA SER A 124 -17.81 13.94 6.06
C SER A 124 -18.60 13.31 4.90
N VAL A 125 -18.03 12.27 4.31
CA VAL A 125 -18.61 11.52 3.19
C VAL A 125 -18.64 10.04 3.55
N ASN A 126 -19.84 9.44 3.55
CA ASN A 126 -20.02 8.01 3.64
C ASN A 126 -20.00 7.41 2.23
N LEU A 127 -18.92 6.73 1.84
CA LEU A 127 -18.82 6.14 0.50
C LEU A 127 -19.69 4.88 0.35
N TRP A 128 -19.87 4.10 1.44
CA TRP A 128 -20.58 2.83 1.37
C TRP A 128 -22.06 2.92 1.71
N GLY A 129 -22.47 3.89 2.51
CA GLY A 129 -23.86 4.00 2.97
C GLY A 129 -24.87 3.92 1.82
N PRO A 130 -24.84 4.86 0.87
CA PRO A 130 -25.79 4.86 -0.25
C PRO A 130 -25.70 3.61 -1.12
N LEU A 131 -24.49 3.06 -1.33
CA LEU A 131 -24.29 1.84 -2.09
C LEU A 131 -24.91 0.63 -1.38
N LEU A 132 -24.65 0.46 -0.09
CA LEU A 132 -25.20 -0.63 0.71
C LEU A 132 -26.73 -0.55 0.81
N GLU A 133 -27.29 0.64 0.97
CA GLU A 133 -28.75 0.86 0.98
C GLU A 133 -29.39 0.47 -0.36
N SER A 134 -28.77 0.88 -1.48
CA SER A 134 -29.25 0.49 -2.82
C SER A 134 -29.12 -1.01 -3.08
N MET A 135 -28.07 -1.65 -2.55
CA MET A 135 -27.90 -3.10 -2.65
C MET A 135 -28.93 -3.87 -1.81
N GLU A 136 -29.25 -3.41 -0.60
CA GLU A 136 -30.30 -4.00 0.24
C GLU A 136 -31.67 -3.97 -0.46
N GLU A 137 -31.98 -2.84 -1.08
CA GLU A 137 -33.24 -2.68 -1.83
C GLU A 137 -33.25 -3.59 -3.08
N HIS A 138 -32.15 -3.59 -3.86
CA HIS A 138 -32.06 -4.38 -5.10
C HIS A 138 -32.07 -5.88 -4.86
N LEU A 139 -31.37 -6.35 -3.81
CA LEU A 139 -31.25 -7.77 -3.48
C LEU A 139 -32.41 -8.25 -2.59
N ALA A 140 -33.27 -7.35 -2.09
CA ALA A 140 -34.30 -7.64 -1.09
C ALA A 140 -33.72 -8.38 0.14
N MET A 141 -32.53 -8.02 0.58
CA MET A 141 -31.79 -8.64 1.68
C MET A 141 -31.17 -7.58 2.57
N ASN A 142 -31.20 -7.79 3.88
CA ASN A 142 -30.55 -6.88 4.82
C ASN A 142 -29.04 -7.15 4.89
N ARG A 143 -28.25 -6.08 4.96
CA ARG A 143 -26.81 -6.20 5.25
C ARG A 143 -26.57 -6.81 6.63
N THR A 144 -25.48 -7.50 6.79
CA THR A 144 -25.12 -8.13 8.09
C THR A 144 -24.63 -7.12 9.11
N GLY A 145 -24.18 -5.94 8.68
CA GLY A 145 -23.60 -4.90 9.55
C GLY A 145 -22.26 -5.29 10.21
N VAL A 146 -21.77 -6.49 9.93
CA VAL A 146 -20.53 -7.01 10.52
C VAL A 146 -19.38 -6.78 9.56
N PRO A 147 -18.27 -6.10 9.98
CA PRO A 147 -17.08 -5.97 9.18
C PRO A 147 -16.58 -7.34 8.73
N MET A 148 -16.06 -7.42 7.51
CA MET A 148 -15.56 -8.67 6.92
C MET A 148 -14.51 -9.36 7.81
N ILE A 149 -13.72 -8.58 8.55
CA ILE A 149 -12.72 -9.05 9.52
C ILE A 149 -13.37 -9.77 10.70
N SER A 150 -14.47 -9.23 11.24
CA SER A 150 -15.15 -9.81 12.41
C SER A 150 -15.86 -11.13 12.07
N ARG A 151 -16.18 -11.38 10.79
CA ARG A 151 -16.75 -12.66 10.34
C ARG A 151 -15.76 -13.80 10.42
N ALA A 152 -14.47 -13.52 10.30
CA ALA A 152 -13.40 -14.52 10.43
C ALA A 152 -13.22 -15.02 11.89
N ALA A 153 -13.71 -14.27 12.88
CA ALA A 153 -13.47 -14.55 14.29
C ALA A 153 -14.50 -15.49 14.97
N GLY A 154 -15.49 -16.08 14.24
CA GLY A 154 -16.22 -17.17 14.84
C GLY A 154 -17.74 -17.21 14.76
N HIS A 155 -18.36 -16.94 13.62
CA HIS A 155 -19.74 -17.38 13.38
C HIS A 155 -19.86 -17.97 11.98
N SER A 156 -19.88 -19.31 11.97
CA SER A 156 -20.06 -20.16 10.82
C SER A 156 -21.46 -19.99 10.20
N THR A 157 -21.51 -19.49 8.99
CA THR A 157 -22.34 -20.05 7.90
C THR A 157 -21.92 -19.40 6.59
N SER A 158 -21.46 -20.25 5.66
CA SER A 158 -21.12 -20.01 4.25
C SER A 158 -19.96 -19.02 3.97
N GLU A 159 -18.82 -19.60 3.56
CA GLU A 159 -17.69 -18.96 2.86
C GLU A 159 -17.20 -17.62 3.46
N SER A 160 -16.87 -17.63 4.75
CA SER A 160 -16.12 -16.54 5.35
C SER A 160 -14.73 -16.56 4.73
N LEU A 161 -14.30 -15.41 4.17
CA LEU A 161 -12.89 -15.17 3.86
C LEU A 161 -12.07 -15.56 5.09
N SER A 162 -11.23 -16.60 4.94
CA SER A 162 -10.53 -17.20 6.07
C SER A 162 -9.55 -16.22 6.72
N ASN A 163 -9.14 -16.48 7.95
CA ASN A 163 -8.05 -15.75 8.62
C ASN A 163 -6.81 -15.67 7.70
N ASP A 164 -6.61 -16.71 6.87
CA ASP A 164 -5.51 -16.76 5.89
C ASP A 164 -5.63 -15.67 4.81
N TYR A 165 -6.84 -15.33 4.40
CA TYR A 165 -7.05 -14.22 3.46
C TYR A 165 -6.62 -12.88 4.05
N PHE A 166 -6.97 -12.60 5.31
CA PHE A 166 -6.59 -11.33 5.96
C PHE A 166 -5.10 -11.28 6.26
N ARG A 167 -4.51 -12.38 6.69
CA ARG A 167 -3.06 -12.51 6.83
C ARG A 167 -2.35 -12.23 5.50
N MET A 168 -2.89 -12.76 4.41
CA MET A 168 -2.35 -12.50 3.07
C MET A 168 -2.41 -11.01 2.70
N ILE A 169 -3.56 -10.32 2.93
CA ILE A 169 -3.70 -8.89 2.63
C ILE A 169 -2.71 -8.06 3.47
N GLU A 170 -2.64 -8.32 4.78
CA GLU A 170 -1.72 -7.64 5.68
C GLU A 170 -0.26 -7.87 5.25
N ALA A 171 0.09 -9.11 4.89
CA ALA A 171 1.42 -9.46 4.43
C ALA A 171 1.79 -8.77 3.11
N VAL A 172 0.87 -8.72 2.14
CA VAL A 172 1.07 -8.01 0.86
C VAL A 172 1.29 -6.51 1.11
N GLU A 173 0.49 -5.92 1.98
CA GLU A 173 0.64 -4.49 2.28
C GLU A 173 1.95 -4.20 3.01
N PHE A 174 2.29 -4.99 4.04
CA PHE A 174 3.57 -4.90 4.73
C PHE A 174 4.72 -4.99 3.73
N THR A 175 4.70 -6.00 2.87
CA THR A 175 5.76 -6.24 1.87
C THR A 175 5.92 -5.06 0.92
N ARG A 176 4.83 -4.47 0.46
CA ARG A 176 4.87 -3.27 -0.41
C ARG A 176 5.49 -2.06 0.30
N LEU A 177 5.21 -1.91 1.60
CA LEU A 177 5.73 -0.79 2.40
C LEU A 177 7.20 -0.97 2.79
N MET A 178 7.72 -2.20 2.80
CA MET A 178 9.09 -2.56 3.22
C MET A 178 10.01 -2.87 2.04
N ASP A 179 9.61 -2.51 0.81
CA ASP A 179 10.42 -2.70 -0.39
C ASP A 179 11.62 -1.73 -0.43
N ASP A 180 12.72 -2.17 -1.04
CA ASP A 180 13.97 -1.40 -1.26
C ASP A 180 14.56 -0.74 0.00
N GLY A 181 14.51 -1.43 1.13
CA GLY A 181 15.10 -0.97 2.38
C GLY A 181 14.30 0.10 3.11
N ALA A 182 13.04 0.31 2.73
CA ALA A 182 12.15 1.26 3.38
C ALA A 182 11.85 0.87 4.84
N ARG A 183 11.59 1.87 5.68
CA ARG A 183 11.13 1.75 7.07
C ARG A 183 11.91 0.72 7.90
N PRO A 184 13.22 0.82 8.04
CA PRO A 184 14.05 -0.20 8.68
C PRO A 184 13.69 -0.47 10.15
N ASN A 185 13.09 0.48 10.84
CA ASN A 185 12.59 0.32 12.22
C ASN A 185 11.42 -0.68 12.35
N MET A 186 10.77 -1.05 11.24
CA MET A 186 9.68 -2.04 11.22
C MET A 186 10.13 -3.43 10.77
N TRP A 187 11.38 -3.64 10.40
CA TRP A 187 11.87 -4.95 9.93
C TRP A 187 11.77 -6.06 11.00
N LYS A 188 11.80 -5.71 12.27
CA LYS A 188 11.57 -6.66 13.38
C LYS A 188 10.22 -7.39 13.30
N ASP A 189 9.23 -6.78 12.63
CA ASP A 189 7.89 -7.32 12.46
C ASP A 189 7.76 -8.16 11.16
N ALA A 190 8.86 -8.30 10.40
CA ALA A 190 8.90 -9.13 9.21
C ALA A 190 9.06 -10.61 9.55
N ASP A 191 8.34 -11.47 8.84
CA ASP A 191 8.55 -12.92 8.87
C ASP A 191 9.81 -13.30 8.08
N ILE A 192 10.17 -12.50 7.07
CA ILE A 192 11.28 -12.74 6.17
C ILE A 192 11.97 -11.41 5.83
N LEU A 193 13.29 -11.35 5.95
CA LEU A 193 14.11 -10.24 5.45
C LEU A 193 15.04 -10.74 4.33
N ILE A 194 14.90 -10.20 3.13
CA ILE A 194 15.67 -10.61 1.95
C ILE A 194 16.75 -9.57 1.64
N LEU A 195 17.99 -10.03 1.55
CA LEU A 195 19.16 -9.20 1.19
C LEU A 195 19.71 -9.61 -0.18
N GLY A 196 20.25 -8.68 -0.92
CA GLY A 196 20.94 -8.98 -2.16
C GLY A 196 21.29 -7.75 -2.97
N VAL A 197 22.24 -7.87 -3.86
CA VAL A 197 22.60 -6.79 -4.78
C VAL A 197 21.46 -6.47 -5.74
N SER A 198 21.52 -5.34 -6.42
CA SER A 198 20.47 -4.92 -7.37
C SER A 198 20.29 -5.96 -8.48
N ARG A 199 19.03 -6.30 -8.81
CA ARG A 199 18.64 -7.26 -9.85
C ARG A 199 18.82 -8.75 -9.52
N THR A 200 18.91 -9.11 -8.25
CA THR A 200 18.86 -10.52 -7.81
C THR A 200 17.45 -11.08 -7.63
N GLY A 201 16.41 -10.31 -7.97
CA GLY A 201 15.02 -10.78 -7.88
C GLY A 201 14.35 -10.56 -6.52
N LYS A 202 14.91 -9.73 -5.62
CA LYS A 202 14.34 -9.46 -4.28
C LYS A 202 12.86 -9.04 -4.33
N THR A 203 12.55 -7.96 -5.03
CA THR A 203 11.17 -7.42 -5.09
C THR A 203 10.16 -8.44 -5.63
N PRO A 204 10.34 -9.12 -6.78
CA PRO A 204 9.39 -10.14 -7.21
C PRO A 204 9.28 -11.32 -6.23
N LEU A 205 10.37 -11.73 -5.59
CA LEU A 205 10.36 -12.77 -4.57
C LEU A 205 9.59 -12.33 -3.32
N SER A 206 9.80 -11.09 -2.88
CA SER A 206 9.07 -10.51 -1.74
C SER A 206 7.56 -10.47 -2.01
N ILE A 207 7.15 -10.00 -3.19
CA ILE A 207 5.74 -9.95 -3.60
C ILE A 207 5.14 -11.36 -3.63
N TYR A 208 5.85 -12.33 -4.20
CA TYR A 208 5.38 -13.71 -4.30
C TYR A 208 5.17 -14.36 -2.92
N LEU A 209 6.08 -14.12 -1.96
CA LEU A 209 5.94 -14.58 -0.57
C LEU A 209 4.84 -13.82 0.17
N GLY A 210 4.72 -12.50 -0.06
CA GLY A 210 3.64 -11.68 0.49
C GLY A 210 2.25 -12.19 0.13
N GLN A 211 2.06 -12.61 -1.13
CA GLN A 211 0.83 -13.23 -1.61
C GLN A 211 0.52 -14.59 -0.95
N ARG A 212 1.49 -15.18 -0.22
CA ARG A 212 1.33 -16.40 0.57
C ARG A 212 1.21 -16.15 2.07
N GLY A 213 1.03 -14.88 2.46
CA GLY A 213 0.78 -14.47 3.82
C GLY A 213 2.02 -14.22 4.67
N TYR A 214 3.22 -14.15 4.08
CA TYR A 214 4.44 -13.78 4.79
C TYR A 214 4.69 -12.27 4.71
N LYS A 215 4.95 -11.64 5.83
CA LYS A 215 5.41 -10.25 5.91
C LYS A 215 6.88 -10.18 5.50
N VAL A 216 7.16 -9.65 4.33
CA VAL A 216 8.51 -9.64 3.77
C VAL A 216 9.06 -8.23 3.69
N ALA A 217 10.26 -8.03 4.24
CA ALA A 217 11.07 -6.85 3.96
C ALA A 217 12.22 -7.23 3.03
N ASN A 218 12.69 -6.29 2.22
CA ASN A 218 13.88 -6.52 1.43
C ASN A 218 14.82 -5.31 1.44
N LEU A 219 16.11 -5.59 1.43
CA LEU A 219 17.17 -4.60 1.46
C LEU A 219 18.11 -4.78 0.25
N PRO A 220 18.23 -3.78 -0.61
CA PRO A 220 19.25 -3.76 -1.65
C PRO A 220 20.63 -3.52 -1.02
N LEU A 221 21.58 -4.38 -1.31
CA LEU A 221 22.97 -4.21 -0.93
C LEU A 221 23.65 -3.30 -1.95
N VAL A 222 23.91 -2.06 -1.55
CA VAL A 222 24.54 -1.03 -2.39
C VAL A 222 25.88 -0.64 -1.75
N PRO A 223 27.02 -0.83 -2.44
CA PRO A 223 28.30 -0.38 -1.94
C PRO A 223 28.35 1.15 -1.80
N ARG A 224 28.87 1.61 -0.67
CA ARG A 224 29.23 3.00 -0.44
C ARG A 224 30.68 3.03 0.02
N ASP A 225 31.50 3.84 -0.64
CA ASP A 225 32.94 3.95 -0.35
C ASP A 225 33.66 2.58 -0.30
N GLY A 226 33.28 1.67 -1.20
CA GLY A 226 33.87 0.33 -1.30
C GLY A 226 33.44 -0.67 -0.24
N GLN A 227 32.46 -0.36 0.59
CA GLN A 227 31.92 -1.25 1.62
C GLN A 227 30.40 -1.36 1.52
N LEU A 228 29.85 -2.50 1.96
CA LEU A 228 28.41 -2.66 2.14
C LEU A 228 28.05 -2.23 3.55
N MET A 229 27.23 -1.19 3.64
CA MET A 229 26.68 -0.74 4.91
C MET A 229 25.26 -1.29 5.09
N VAL A 230 25.07 -2.07 6.14
CA VAL A 230 23.75 -2.60 6.52
C VAL A 230 23.23 -1.76 7.69
N PRO A 231 21.99 -1.27 7.65
CA PRO A 231 21.39 -0.54 8.76
C PRO A 231 21.41 -1.37 10.05
N LYS A 232 21.70 -0.74 11.18
CA LYS A 232 21.77 -1.40 12.49
C LYS A 232 20.46 -2.12 12.89
N TYR A 233 19.33 -1.73 12.33
CA TYR A 233 18.02 -2.36 12.56
C TYR A 233 17.95 -3.82 12.10
N ILE A 234 18.93 -4.31 11.34
CA ILE A 234 19.01 -5.74 10.99
C ILE A 234 19.25 -6.60 12.22
N ASN A 235 19.89 -6.05 13.25
CA ASN A 235 20.15 -6.76 14.52
C ASN A 235 18.89 -7.00 15.36
N ASP A 236 17.78 -6.31 15.03
CA ASP A 236 16.47 -6.49 15.67
C ASP A 236 15.66 -7.61 15.00
N VAL A 237 16.15 -8.15 13.87
CA VAL A 237 15.53 -9.26 13.13
C VAL A 237 16.18 -10.57 13.55
N ASP A 238 15.37 -11.60 13.78
CA ASP A 238 15.90 -12.95 14.03
C ASP A 238 16.79 -13.41 12.87
N PRO A 239 18.07 -13.73 13.10
CA PRO A 239 18.99 -14.15 12.05
C PRO A 239 18.46 -15.31 11.17
N LYS A 240 17.67 -16.20 11.71
CA LYS A 240 17.04 -17.31 10.97
C LYS A 240 16.01 -16.86 9.94
N ARG A 241 15.50 -15.64 10.08
CA ARG A 241 14.56 -15.00 9.13
C ARG A 241 15.26 -14.17 8.07
N VAL A 242 16.60 -14.11 8.10
CA VAL A 242 17.40 -13.32 7.15
C VAL A 242 17.92 -14.21 6.02
N PHE A 243 17.58 -13.85 4.78
CA PHE A 243 17.93 -14.60 3.57
C PHE A 243 18.78 -13.73 2.63
N GLY A 244 20.03 -14.13 2.42
CA GLY A 244 20.94 -13.50 1.47
C GLY A 244 20.81 -14.14 0.09
N LEU A 245 20.60 -13.34 -0.96
CA LEU A 245 20.58 -13.84 -2.33
C LEU A 245 21.93 -13.66 -3.01
N LEU A 246 22.41 -14.72 -3.65
CA LEU A 246 23.56 -14.72 -4.54
C LEU A 246 23.16 -15.17 -5.95
N ILE A 247 23.85 -14.65 -6.95
CA ILE A 247 23.66 -14.99 -8.36
C ILE A 247 25.02 -15.02 -9.04
N SER A 248 25.17 -15.78 -10.15
CA SER A 248 26.41 -15.72 -10.92
C SER A 248 26.63 -14.34 -11.55
N GLY A 249 27.91 -13.94 -11.64
CA GLY A 249 28.28 -12.64 -12.20
C GLY A 249 27.84 -12.46 -13.65
N ASP A 250 27.98 -13.50 -14.47
CA ASP A 250 27.62 -13.47 -15.90
C ASP A 250 26.10 -13.27 -16.09
N VAL A 251 25.28 -13.99 -15.29
CA VAL A 251 23.83 -13.86 -15.33
C VAL A 251 23.41 -12.46 -14.87
N LEU A 252 23.98 -11.95 -13.78
CA LEU A 252 23.67 -10.62 -13.28
C LEU A 252 24.06 -9.52 -14.27
N HIS A 253 25.24 -9.65 -14.88
CA HIS A 253 25.70 -8.75 -15.93
C HIS A 253 24.71 -8.71 -17.10
N SER A 254 24.30 -9.87 -17.62
CA SER A 254 23.33 -9.99 -18.69
C SER A 254 21.98 -9.33 -18.32
N ILE A 255 21.46 -9.59 -17.11
CA ILE A 255 20.20 -8.99 -16.63
C ILE A 255 20.29 -7.46 -16.57
N ARG A 256 21.39 -6.91 -16.05
CA ARG A 256 21.59 -5.46 -15.95
C ARG A 256 21.72 -4.80 -17.32
N THR A 257 22.47 -5.42 -18.24
CA THR A 257 22.64 -4.93 -19.61
C THR A 257 21.30 -4.91 -20.36
N ASN A 258 20.55 -6.00 -20.33
CA ASN A 258 19.22 -6.07 -20.95
C ASN A 258 18.26 -5.04 -20.36
N ARG A 259 18.37 -4.72 -19.08
CA ARG A 259 17.54 -3.69 -18.45
C ARG A 259 17.90 -2.29 -18.93
N LEU A 260 19.19 -1.97 -19.06
CA LEU A 260 19.63 -0.68 -19.61
C LEU A 260 19.13 -0.48 -21.04
N ASP A 261 19.24 -1.51 -21.87
CA ASP A 261 18.72 -1.48 -23.24
C ASP A 261 17.19 -1.27 -23.27
N SER A 262 16.47 -1.94 -22.37
CA SER A 262 14.98 -1.84 -22.32
C SER A 262 14.45 -0.46 -21.91
N ILE A 263 15.19 0.31 -21.13
CA ILE A 263 14.81 1.67 -20.70
C ILE A 263 15.40 2.76 -21.61
N GLY A 264 16.06 2.37 -22.70
CA GLY A 264 16.59 3.30 -23.71
C GLY A 264 17.68 4.23 -23.21
N VAL A 265 18.45 3.81 -22.20
CA VAL A 265 19.58 4.60 -21.69
C VAL A 265 20.65 4.69 -22.77
N LYS A 266 21.03 5.93 -23.12
CA LYS A 266 22.08 6.15 -24.11
C LYS A 266 23.41 5.60 -23.60
N ARG A 267 24.15 4.91 -24.47
CA ARG A 267 25.48 4.35 -24.16
C ARG A 267 26.54 5.40 -23.76
N GLU A 268 26.17 6.68 -23.81
CA GLU A 268 27.04 7.81 -23.40
C GLU A 268 26.95 8.12 -21.89
N ASP A 269 25.96 7.58 -21.19
CA ASP A 269 25.82 7.75 -19.73
C ASP A 269 26.82 6.84 -19.00
N LYS A 270 27.89 7.45 -18.50
CA LYS A 270 28.98 6.75 -17.80
C LYS A 270 28.49 6.00 -16.57
N SER A 271 27.51 6.54 -15.83
CA SER A 271 27.00 5.90 -14.61
C SER A 271 26.19 4.65 -14.93
N ALA A 272 25.42 4.67 -16.02
CA ALA A 272 24.67 3.51 -16.49
C ALA A 272 25.60 2.42 -17.05
N MET A 273 26.63 2.81 -17.79
CA MET A 273 27.63 1.85 -18.27
C MET A 273 28.41 1.20 -17.14
N GLU A 274 28.76 1.97 -16.10
CA GLU A 274 29.43 1.46 -14.92
C GLU A 274 28.56 0.47 -14.15
N TYR A 275 27.27 0.76 -13.98
CA TYR A 275 26.28 -0.13 -13.33
C TYR A 275 26.17 -1.50 -14.01
N GLY A 276 26.23 -1.55 -15.34
CA GLY A 276 26.23 -2.78 -16.13
C GLY A 276 27.61 -3.46 -16.22
N ALA A 277 28.69 -2.76 -15.92
CA ALA A 277 30.02 -3.27 -16.13
C ALA A 277 30.33 -4.53 -15.31
N MET A 278 30.91 -5.56 -15.92
CA MET A 278 31.27 -6.82 -15.26
C MET A 278 32.15 -6.60 -14.03
N ARG A 279 33.04 -5.61 -14.07
CA ARG A 279 33.90 -5.27 -12.93
C ARG A 279 33.09 -4.84 -11.72
N GLN A 280 32.08 -3.98 -11.92
CA GLN A 280 31.17 -3.52 -10.86
C GLN A 280 30.35 -4.67 -10.31
N VAL A 281 29.78 -5.50 -11.18
CA VAL A 281 29.04 -6.70 -10.81
C VAL A 281 29.87 -7.62 -9.93
N THR A 282 31.09 -7.92 -10.35
CA THR A 282 32.03 -8.80 -9.61
C THR A 282 32.40 -8.22 -8.25
N GLN A 283 32.62 -6.90 -8.17
CA GLN A 283 32.93 -6.21 -6.93
C GLN A 283 31.76 -6.28 -5.96
N GLU A 284 30.54 -5.96 -6.39
CA GLU A 284 29.33 -6.00 -5.56
C GLU A 284 29.05 -7.41 -5.03
N LEU A 285 29.18 -8.43 -5.89
CA LEU A 285 29.00 -9.83 -5.48
C LEU A 285 30.07 -10.29 -4.51
N SER A 286 31.31 -9.86 -4.67
CA SER A 286 32.40 -10.15 -3.72
C SER A 286 32.12 -9.55 -2.35
N LEU A 287 31.69 -8.29 -2.31
CA LEU A 287 31.31 -7.61 -1.07
C LEU A 287 30.10 -8.27 -0.40
N ALA A 288 29.08 -8.68 -1.18
CA ALA A 288 27.93 -9.41 -0.66
C ALA A 288 28.32 -10.75 -0.03
N LYS A 289 29.18 -11.52 -0.70
CA LYS A 289 29.74 -12.77 -0.15
C LYS A 289 30.53 -12.54 1.13
N ALA A 290 31.35 -11.49 1.19
CA ALA A 290 32.10 -11.14 2.39
C ALA A 290 31.18 -10.74 3.55
N LEU A 291 30.09 -10.00 3.28
CA LEU A 291 29.08 -9.67 4.27
C LEU A 291 28.40 -10.93 4.81
N TYR A 292 27.94 -11.83 3.94
CA TYR A 292 27.27 -13.06 4.36
C TYR A 292 28.21 -13.99 5.16
N ALA A 293 29.48 -14.01 4.83
CA ALA A 293 30.47 -14.78 5.60
C ALA A 293 30.66 -14.27 7.05
N GLN A 294 30.38 -12.99 7.30
CA GLN A 294 30.41 -12.40 8.66
C GLN A 294 29.16 -12.76 9.49
N HIS A 295 28.11 -13.25 8.84
CA HIS A 295 26.82 -13.61 9.47
C HIS A 295 26.45 -15.07 9.12
N PRO A 296 27.13 -16.05 9.73
CA PRO A 296 26.93 -17.48 9.43
C PRO A 296 25.52 -17.99 9.75
N ASP A 297 24.80 -17.27 10.61
CA ASP A 297 23.42 -17.60 10.98
C ASP A 297 22.38 -17.18 9.93
N TRP A 298 22.78 -16.39 8.93
CA TRP A 298 21.92 -16.04 7.82
C TRP A 298 21.89 -17.13 6.77
N THR A 299 20.71 -17.41 6.22
CA THR A 299 20.60 -18.37 5.13
C THR A 299 20.94 -17.72 3.79
N VAL A 300 21.94 -18.26 3.11
CA VAL A 300 22.36 -17.77 1.77
C VAL A 300 21.84 -18.70 0.67
N LEU A 301 21.13 -18.12 -0.30
CA LEU A 301 20.51 -18.85 -1.41
C LEU A 301 21.12 -18.41 -2.74
N ASP A 302 21.56 -19.37 -3.54
CA ASP A 302 21.94 -19.14 -4.94
C ASP A 302 20.66 -19.17 -5.80
N VAL A 303 20.40 -18.04 -6.47
CA VAL A 303 19.23 -17.83 -7.34
C VAL A 303 19.60 -17.88 -8.84
N THR A 304 20.82 -18.31 -9.17
CA THR A 304 21.29 -18.45 -10.54
C THR A 304 20.39 -19.43 -11.32
N HIS A 305 19.76 -18.95 -12.39
CA HIS A 305 18.83 -19.70 -13.22
C HIS A 305 17.63 -20.32 -12.47
N LYS A 306 17.29 -19.77 -11.30
CA LYS A 306 16.13 -20.24 -10.52
C LYS A 306 14.94 -19.32 -10.69
N GLY A 307 13.75 -19.93 -10.73
CA GLY A 307 12.50 -19.21 -10.70
C GLY A 307 12.23 -18.58 -9.31
N VAL A 308 11.39 -17.57 -9.31
CA VAL A 308 10.91 -16.93 -8.07
C VAL A 308 10.20 -17.96 -7.21
N GLU A 309 9.38 -18.82 -7.83
CA GLU A 309 8.60 -19.87 -7.18
C GLU A 309 9.49 -20.93 -6.49
N GLU A 310 10.56 -21.35 -7.16
CA GLU A 310 11.51 -22.32 -6.62
C GLU A 310 12.24 -21.76 -5.40
N THR A 311 12.69 -20.50 -5.52
CA THR A 311 13.37 -19.82 -4.42
C THR A 311 12.44 -19.60 -3.23
N ALA A 312 11.20 -19.17 -3.49
CA ALA A 312 10.19 -19.00 -2.46
C ALA A 312 9.83 -20.32 -1.75
N ALA A 313 9.67 -21.41 -2.52
CA ALA A 313 9.41 -22.73 -1.94
C ALA A 313 10.53 -23.19 -0.99
N ARG A 314 11.78 -22.90 -1.34
CA ARG A 314 12.94 -23.20 -0.48
C ARG A 314 12.93 -22.38 0.80
N ILE A 315 12.63 -21.06 0.73
CA ILE A 315 12.51 -20.19 1.91
C ILE A 315 11.40 -20.69 2.83
N MET A 316 10.21 -20.92 2.29
CA MET A 316 9.06 -21.42 3.06
C MET A 316 9.36 -22.75 3.75
N LYS A 317 10.06 -23.67 3.07
CA LYS A 317 10.49 -24.94 3.66
C LYS A 317 11.42 -24.74 4.85
N ILE A 318 12.40 -23.86 4.75
CA ILE A 318 13.36 -23.56 5.83
C ILE A 318 12.64 -23.00 7.06
N ILE A 319 11.73 -22.04 6.85
CA ILE A 319 10.93 -21.45 7.93
C ILE A 319 10.05 -22.50 8.60
N TYR A 320 9.37 -23.32 7.82
CA TYR A 320 8.52 -24.40 8.34
C TYR A 320 9.30 -25.44 9.17
N GLU A 321 10.50 -25.81 8.71
CA GLU A 321 11.38 -26.75 9.44
C GLU A 321 11.88 -26.15 10.76
N ASP A 322 12.21 -24.84 10.80
CA ASP A 322 12.61 -24.15 12.03
C ASP A 322 11.46 -23.99 13.02
N GLU A 323 10.27 -23.64 12.56
CA GLU A 323 9.07 -23.54 13.42
C GLU A 323 8.71 -24.90 14.05
N ASN A 324 8.77 -25.99 13.28
CA ASN A 324 8.51 -27.32 13.79
C ASN A 324 9.58 -27.78 14.77
N ALA A 325 10.85 -27.50 14.52
CA ALA A 325 11.93 -27.80 15.47
C ALA A 325 11.72 -27.09 16.82
N ASN A 326 11.29 -25.83 16.79
CA ASN A 326 10.97 -25.07 17.99
C ASN A 326 9.74 -25.62 18.74
N ASN A 327 8.68 -26.01 18.02
CA ASN A 327 7.49 -26.64 18.61
C ASN A 327 7.79 -28.00 19.27
N TYR A 328 8.66 -28.83 18.67
CA TYR A 328 9.12 -30.09 19.29
C TYR A 328 9.98 -29.87 20.53
N ALA A 329 10.79 -28.79 20.55
CA ALA A 329 11.60 -28.45 21.72
C ALA A 329 10.73 -28.02 22.90
N VAL A 330 9.67 -27.25 22.65
CA VAL A 330 8.69 -26.83 23.69
C VAL A 330 7.91 -28.02 24.24
N MET A 331 7.47 -28.96 23.38
CA MET A 331 6.76 -30.17 23.82
C MET A 331 7.63 -31.13 24.65
N LYS A 332 8.96 -31.09 24.50
CA LYS A 332 9.88 -31.91 25.33
C LYS A 332 10.24 -31.27 26.66
N ALA A 333 10.00 -29.95 26.81
CA ALA A 333 10.31 -29.20 28.02
C ALA A 333 9.13 -29.08 28.99
N THR A 334 7.94 -29.50 28.57
CA THR A 334 6.71 -29.65 29.39
C THR A 334 6.47 -31.11 29.74
#